data_3246681999444c65351d356cb986bce1
#
_entry.id   3246681999444c65351d356cb986bce1
#
_cell.length_a   1.000
_cell.length_b   1.000
_cell.length_c   1.000
_cell.angle_alpha   90.00
_cell.angle_beta   90.00
_cell.angle_gamma   90.00
#
_symmetry.space_group_name_H-M   'P 1'
#
loop_
_entity.id
_entity.type
_entity.pdbx_description
1 polymer ?
#
loop_
_entity_poly.entity_id
_entity_poly.type
_entity_poly.pdbx_seq_one_letter_code
_entity_poly.pdbx_strand_id
1 'polypeptide(L)'
;MKFACFLAVSGLSAGAALAADDLNWPQFRGPRGDGHTTSTGLPLRWSETENVKWQTPISGKAWASPVIWGRQVWLANATEDGTELSVVCVNRETGAIERDLKLFDVESPQFCHKFNSYASPTPVIEEGRLYVTFGAAGTACVDTATGAKL
;
A
#
# COMPACT_ATOMS: atom_id res chain seq x y z
N MET A 1 -15.12 -59.77 32.71
CA MET A 1 -14.56 -58.92 31.60
C MET A 1 -15.18 -57.53 31.71
N LYS A 2 -14.37 -56.53 32.10
CA LYS A 2 -14.81 -55.13 32.20
C LYS A 2 -14.22 -54.41 31.03
N PHE A 3 -15.08 -53.91 30.11
CA PHE A 3 -14.65 -53.03 29.01
C PHE A 3 -14.64 -51.58 29.50
N ALA A 4 -13.47 -50.96 29.48
CA ALA A 4 -13.31 -49.52 29.71
C ALA A 4 -13.38 -48.80 28.36
N CYS A 5 -14.37 -47.92 28.20
CA CYS A 5 -14.52 -47.07 27.03
C CYS A 5 -13.73 -45.77 27.27
N PHE A 6 -12.66 -45.59 26.51
CA PHE A 6 -11.90 -44.32 26.51
C PHE A 6 -12.55 -43.36 25.50
N LEU A 7 -13.16 -42.31 26.01
CA LEU A 7 -13.55 -41.16 25.17
C LEU A 7 -12.33 -40.24 24.99
N ALA A 8 -11.81 -40.18 23.76
CA ALA A 8 -10.86 -39.20 23.38
C ALA A 8 -11.59 -37.89 23.04
N VAL A 9 -11.42 -36.89 23.88
CA VAL A 9 -11.89 -35.51 23.59
C VAL A 9 -10.81 -34.83 22.74
N SER A 10 -11.06 -34.75 21.45
CA SER A 10 -10.22 -33.93 20.52
C SER A 10 -10.59 -32.47 20.71
N GLY A 11 -9.77 -31.72 21.45
CA GLY A 11 -9.88 -30.29 21.55
C GLY A 11 -9.50 -29.64 20.20
N LEU A 12 -10.50 -29.17 19.45
CA LEU A 12 -10.25 -28.24 18.35
C LEU A 12 -9.86 -26.90 18.98
N SER A 13 -8.57 -26.57 18.94
CA SER A 13 -8.12 -25.19 19.12
C SER A 13 -8.49 -24.40 17.85
N ALA A 14 -9.60 -23.66 17.91
CA ALA A 14 -9.92 -22.65 16.93
C ALA A 14 -8.87 -21.53 17.07
N GLY A 15 -7.78 -21.62 16.32
CA GLY A 15 -6.91 -20.47 16.08
C GLY A 15 -7.75 -19.41 15.39
N ALA A 16 -7.95 -18.26 16.05
CA ALA A 16 -8.53 -17.10 15.41
C ALA A 16 -7.60 -16.72 14.25
N ALA A 17 -7.98 -17.06 13.03
CA ALA A 17 -7.42 -16.46 11.85
C ALA A 17 -7.78 -14.97 11.92
N LEU A 18 -6.82 -14.12 12.26
CA LEU A 18 -6.96 -12.69 12.07
C LEU A 18 -7.31 -12.50 10.60
N ALA A 19 -8.44 -11.89 10.33
CA ALA A 19 -8.89 -11.66 8.97
C ALA A 19 -7.78 -10.93 8.22
N ALA A 20 -7.31 -11.47 7.11
CA ALA A 20 -6.25 -10.90 6.28
C ALA A 20 -6.59 -9.46 5.80
N ASP A 21 -7.87 -9.10 5.83
CA ASP A 21 -8.39 -7.78 5.47
C ASP A 21 -7.93 -6.65 6.41
N ASP A 22 -7.68 -6.93 7.69
CA ASP A 22 -7.25 -5.90 8.65
C ASP A 22 -5.78 -5.43 8.45
N LEU A 23 -5.02 -6.16 7.65
CA LEU A 23 -3.63 -5.82 7.33
C LEU A 23 -3.48 -5.01 6.03
N ASN A 24 -4.53 -4.90 5.24
CA ASN A 24 -4.55 -4.18 3.98
C ASN A 24 -5.12 -2.77 4.17
N TRP A 25 -4.61 -1.83 3.37
CA TRP A 25 -5.10 -0.46 3.29
C TRP A 25 -5.29 -0.10 1.81
N PRO A 26 -6.36 -0.61 1.16
CA PRO A 26 -6.42 -0.70 -0.29
C PRO A 26 -6.75 0.61 -1.01
N GLN A 27 -7.15 1.64 -0.30
CA GLN A 27 -7.60 2.92 -0.86
C GLN A 27 -7.46 4.05 0.15
N PHE A 28 -7.74 5.28 -0.28
CA PHE A 28 -7.83 6.43 0.62
C PHE A 28 -8.81 6.15 1.77
N ARG A 29 -8.35 6.40 2.99
CA ARG A 29 -9.07 6.10 4.24
C ARG A 29 -9.36 4.61 4.49
N GLY A 30 -8.61 3.71 3.84
CA GLY A 30 -8.60 2.29 4.14
C GLY A 30 -9.81 1.49 3.64
N PRO A 31 -9.97 0.25 4.09
CA PRO A 31 -10.92 -0.70 3.52
C PRO A 31 -12.39 -0.26 3.63
N ARG A 32 -12.72 0.52 4.65
CA ARG A 32 -14.08 1.04 4.85
C ARG A 32 -14.27 2.48 4.38
N GLY A 33 -13.19 3.17 3.96
CA GLY A 33 -13.23 4.57 3.55
C GLY A 33 -13.47 5.56 4.69
N ASP A 34 -13.42 5.12 5.94
CA ASP A 34 -13.71 5.92 7.15
C ASP A 34 -12.43 6.40 7.89
N GLY A 35 -11.26 5.89 7.50
CA GLY A 35 -9.98 6.23 8.12
C GLY A 35 -9.69 5.51 9.44
N HIS A 36 -10.48 4.51 9.81
CA HIS A 36 -10.30 3.76 11.04
C HIS A 36 -9.65 2.39 10.76
N THR A 37 -8.89 1.91 11.73
CA THR A 37 -8.32 0.56 11.75
C THR A 37 -8.75 -0.17 13.01
N THR A 38 -8.81 -1.49 12.95
CA THR A 38 -8.98 -2.37 14.11
C THR A 38 -7.65 -2.75 14.76
N SER A 39 -6.52 -2.30 14.20
CA SER A 39 -5.18 -2.54 14.74
C SER A 39 -5.06 -2.01 16.17
N THR A 40 -4.45 -2.80 17.05
CA THR A 40 -4.19 -2.45 18.45
C THR A 40 -2.68 -2.32 18.69
N GLY A 41 -2.30 -1.73 19.82
CA GLY A 41 -0.88 -1.58 20.17
C GLY A 41 -0.13 -0.56 19.29
N LEU A 42 -0.85 0.38 18.68
CA LEU A 42 -0.23 1.44 17.91
C LEU A 42 0.62 2.34 18.83
N PRO A 43 1.81 2.79 18.37
CA PRO A 43 2.65 3.66 19.16
C PRO A 43 1.96 5.02 19.38
N LEU A 44 1.96 5.51 20.61
CA LEU A 44 1.45 6.84 20.97
C LEU A 44 2.52 7.92 20.83
N ARG A 45 3.78 7.52 20.70
CA ARG A 45 4.94 8.40 20.49
C ARG A 45 5.83 7.81 19.42
N TRP A 46 6.37 8.66 18.58
CA TRP A 46 7.36 8.30 17.57
C TRP A 46 8.25 9.51 17.27
N SER A 47 9.47 9.22 16.82
CA SER A 47 10.42 10.21 16.35
C SER A 47 11.26 9.57 15.23
N GLU A 48 12.25 10.25 14.72
CA GLU A 48 13.17 9.67 13.70
C GLU A 48 13.91 8.42 14.20
N THR A 49 14.01 8.24 15.52
CA THR A 49 14.75 7.15 16.16
C THR A 49 13.89 6.27 17.08
N GLU A 50 12.64 6.61 17.29
CA GLU A 50 11.74 5.88 18.21
C GLU A 50 10.50 5.40 17.47
N ASN A 51 10.19 4.12 17.56
CA ASN A 51 9.02 3.48 16.95
C ASN A 51 8.96 3.62 15.42
N VAL A 52 10.10 3.83 14.76
CA VAL A 52 10.26 3.80 13.30
C VAL A 52 10.98 2.53 12.92
N LYS A 53 10.34 1.69 12.11
CA LYS A 53 10.90 0.41 11.66
C LYS A 53 11.92 0.62 10.55
N TRP A 54 11.62 1.50 9.61
CA TRP A 54 12.48 1.87 8.49
C TRP A 54 12.09 3.24 7.95
N GLN A 55 12.99 3.85 7.21
CA GLN A 55 12.79 5.09 6.47
C GLN A 55 13.45 4.94 5.11
N THR A 56 12.70 5.23 4.04
CA THR A 56 13.17 5.04 2.68
C THR A 56 13.02 6.34 1.89
N PRO A 57 14.12 6.93 1.40
CA PRO A 57 14.04 8.10 0.53
C PRO A 57 13.46 7.69 -0.83
N ILE A 58 12.50 8.47 -1.32
CA ILE A 58 11.90 8.32 -2.65
C ILE A 58 12.11 9.65 -3.38
N SER A 59 12.69 9.59 -4.58
CA SER A 59 12.89 10.75 -5.42
C SER A 59 11.56 11.26 -5.99
N GLY A 60 11.44 12.55 -6.26
CA GLY A 60 10.24 13.15 -6.82
C GLY A 60 9.31 13.76 -5.79
N LYS A 61 8.04 13.93 -6.16
CA LYS A 61 7.04 14.60 -5.33
C LYS A 61 5.68 13.92 -5.42
N ALA A 62 5.16 13.47 -4.28
CA ALA A 62 3.85 12.85 -4.17
C ALA A 62 3.06 13.41 -2.99
N TRP A 63 1.75 13.57 -3.17
CA TRP A 63 0.79 13.96 -2.13
C TRP A 63 -0.28 12.88 -1.92
N ALA A 64 -0.20 11.81 -2.72
CA ALA A 64 -1.06 10.66 -2.58
C ALA A 64 -0.82 9.93 -1.26
N SER A 65 -1.87 9.39 -0.67
CA SER A 65 -1.72 8.43 0.42
C SER A 65 -1.17 7.12 -0.13
N PRO A 66 -0.26 6.45 0.58
CA PRO A 66 0.14 5.10 0.21
C PRO A 66 -1.02 4.12 0.37
N VAL A 67 -1.03 3.06 -0.44
CA VAL A 67 -1.94 1.93 -0.31
C VAL A 67 -1.15 0.66 -0.02
N ILE A 68 -1.76 -0.27 0.72
CA ILE A 68 -1.09 -1.47 1.22
C ILE A 68 -1.88 -2.71 0.83
N TRP A 69 -1.18 -3.68 0.24
CA TRP A 69 -1.70 -5.03 0.02
C TRP A 69 -0.63 -6.07 0.37
N GLY A 70 -0.91 -6.88 1.38
CA GLY A 70 0.04 -7.84 1.90
C GLY A 70 1.35 -7.18 2.35
N ARG A 71 2.45 -7.51 1.67
CA ARG A 71 3.79 -6.97 1.95
C ARG A 71 4.17 -5.75 1.13
N GLN A 72 3.32 -5.32 0.22
CA GLN A 72 3.57 -4.23 -0.71
C GLN A 72 2.96 -2.92 -0.20
N VAL A 73 3.73 -1.85 -0.22
CA VAL A 73 3.29 -0.47 -0.02
C VAL A 73 3.49 0.27 -1.33
N TRP A 74 2.41 0.71 -1.94
CA TRP A 74 2.44 1.38 -3.23
C TRP A 74 2.11 2.87 -3.10
N LEU A 75 2.86 3.69 -3.84
CA LEU A 75 2.70 5.14 -3.89
C LEU A 75 2.64 5.60 -5.35
N ALA A 76 1.75 6.53 -5.67
CA ALA A 76 1.89 7.33 -6.88
C ALA A 76 3.03 8.32 -6.68
N ASN A 77 3.81 8.60 -7.73
CA ASN A 77 4.93 9.51 -7.69
C ASN A 77 5.07 10.29 -9.01
N ALA A 78 5.74 11.42 -8.98
CA ALA A 78 6.02 12.24 -10.15
C ALA A 78 7.34 13.00 -9.97
N THR A 79 8.00 13.37 -11.07
CA THR A 79 9.05 14.38 -11.04
C THR A 79 8.47 15.72 -10.60
N GLU A 80 9.29 16.61 -10.07
CA GLU A 80 8.83 17.91 -9.58
C GLU A 80 8.20 18.77 -10.70
N ASP A 81 8.72 18.64 -11.91
CA ASP A 81 8.24 19.32 -13.12
C ASP A 81 7.05 18.60 -13.78
N GLY A 82 6.71 17.37 -13.34
CA GLY A 82 5.60 16.59 -13.86
C GLY A 82 5.84 15.91 -15.20
N THR A 83 7.09 15.87 -15.68
CA THR A 83 7.44 15.25 -16.97
C THR A 83 7.42 13.73 -16.92
N GLU A 84 7.66 13.13 -15.74
CA GLU A 84 7.52 11.69 -15.53
C GLU A 84 6.54 11.39 -14.41
N LEU A 85 5.63 10.45 -14.68
CA LEU A 85 4.65 9.97 -13.72
C LEU A 85 4.87 8.47 -13.48
N SER A 86 5.01 8.09 -12.22
CA SER A 86 5.45 6.76 -11.83
C SER A 86 4.67 6.21 -10.64
N VAL A 87 4.90 4.94 -10.34
CA VAL A 87 4.51 4.31 -9.08
C VAL A 87 5.70 3.62 -8.45
N VAL A 88 5.80 3.70 -7.14
CA VAL A 88 6.86 3.07 -6.36
C VAL A 88 6.25 2.02 -5.47
N CYS A 89 6.83 0.83 -5.43
CA CYS A 89 6.52 -0.23 -4.49
C CYS A 89 7.64 -0.39 -3.47
N VAL A 90 7.29 -0.31 -2.21
CA VAL A 90 8.19 -0.50 -1.08
C VAL A 90 7.77 -1.76 -0.32
N ASN A 91 8.74 -2.57 0.09
CA ASN A 91 8.48 -3.71 0.95
C ASN A 91 8.11 -3.23 2.35
N ARG A 92 6.93 -3.59 2.82
CA ARG A 92 6.38 -3.18 4.13
C ARG A 92 7.26 -3.60 5.31
N GLU A 93 7.97 -4.73 5.19
CA GLU A 93 8.76 -5.28 6.29
C GLU A 93 10.16 -4.67 6.37
N THR A 94 10.77 -4.40 5.22
CA THR A 94 12.18 -4.01 5.13
C THR A 94 12.39 -2.55 4.75
N GLY A 95 11.38 -1.90 4.16
CA GLY A 95 11.53 -0.58 3.57
C GLY A 95 12.27 -0.56 2.21
N ALA A 96 12.67 -1.71 1.69
CA ALA A 96 13.35 -1.77 0.39
C ALA A 96 12.42 -1.38 -0.76
N ILE A 97 12.89 -0.55 -1.68
CA ILE A 97 12.19 -0.29 -2.94
C ILE A 97 12.29 -1.57 -3.78
N GLU A 98 11.13 -2.20 -4.03
CA GLU A 98 11.03 -3.40 -4.87
C GLU A 98 10.76 -3.06 -6.33
N ARG A 99 10.09 -1.92 -6.59
CA ARG A 99 9.79 -1.43 -7.92
C ARG A 99 9.75 0.09 -7.95
N ASP A 100 10.23 0.66 -9.04
CA ASP A 100 10.04 2.06 -9.42
C ASP A 100 9.69 2.05 -10.91
N LEU A 101 8.41 2.29 -11.23
CA LEU A 101 7.84 2.03 -12.55
C LEU A 101 7.34 3.33 -13.16
N LYS A 102 8.02 3.81 -14.17
CA LYS A 102 7.53 4.91 -15.00
C LYS A 102 6.31 4.45 -15.80
N LEU A 103 5.21 5.16 -15.68
CA LEU A 103 3.94 4.86 -16.34
C LEU A 103 3.65 5.79 -17.52
N PHE A 104 3.99 7.06 -17.39
CA PHE A 104 3.75 8.07 -18.40
C PHE A 104 4.92 9.04 -18.52
N ASP A 105 5.25 9.42 -19.75
CA ASP A 105 6.02 10.60 -20.12
C ASP A 105 5.04 11.70 -20.53
N VAL A 106 5.23 12.92 -20.03
CA VAL A 106 4.37 14.07 -20.31
C VAL A 106 5.23 15.21 -20.87
N GLU A 107 5.12 15.45 -22.17
CA GLU A 107 5.93 16.49 -22.86
C GLU A 107 5.61 17.91 -22.39
N SER A 108 4.35 18.18 -22.05
CA SER A 108 3.87 19.49 -21.64
C SER A 108 2.96 19.35 -20.43
N PRO A 109 3.53 19.21 -19.21
CA PRO A 109 2.75 19.12 -18.00
C PRO A 109 1.85 20.34 -17.80
N GLN A 110 0.62 20.13 -17.39
CA GLN A 110 -0.29 21.21 -17.04
C GLN A 110 0.21 21.96 -15.81
N PHE A 111 -0.24 23.20 -15.64
CA PHE A 111 0.09 23.97 -14.44
C PHE A 111 -0.33 23.20 -13.18
N CYS A 112 0.62 23.04 -12.27
CA CYS A 112 0.39 22.49 -10.94
C CYS A 112 0.68 23.56 -9.89
N HIS A 113 -0.27 23.81 -9.00
CA HIS A 113 -0.08 24.77 -7.92
C HIS A 113 1.03 24.31 -6.98
N LYS A 114 1.85 25.24 -6.44
CA LYS A 114 2.99 24.93 -5.55
C LYS A 114 2.65 24.07 -4.33
N PHE A 115 1.40 24.13 -3.86
CA PHE A 115 0.89 23.32 -2.76
C PHE A 115 0.26 22.00 -3.24
N ASN A 116 0.56 21.58 -4.46
CA ASN A 116 0.08 20.33 -5.02
C ASN A 116 1.23 19.57 -5.67
N SER A 117 0.93 18.39 -6.21
CA SER A 117 1.84 17.59 -7.02
C SER A 117 1.11 16.97 -8.19
N TYR A 118 1.85 16.51 -9.19
CA TYR A 118 1.31 15.75 -10.31
C TYR A 118 0.87 14.34 -9.92
N ALA A 119 1.21 13.88 -8.69
CA ALA A 119 0.84 12.59 -8.11
C ALA A 119 0.04 12.79 -6.82
N SER A 120 -1.10 13.49 -6.90
CA SER A 120 -1.97 13.76 -5.74
C SER A 120 -3.08 12.74 -5.53
N PRO A 121 -3.69 12.13 -6.58
CA PRO A 121 -4.71 11.12 -6.39
C PRO A 121 -4.14 9.86 -5.75
N THR A 122 -4.80 9.38 -4.70
CA THR A 122 -4.43 8.13 -4.04
C THR A 122 -4.77 6.95 -4.95
N PRO A 123 -3.84 6.01 -5.15
CA PRO A 123 -4.12 4.77 -5.86
C PRO A 123 -5.18 3.92 -5.18
N VAL A 124 -5.69 2.93 -5.90
CA VAL A 124 -6.51 1.84 -5.36
C VAL A 124 -5.84 0.52 -5.69
N ILE A 125 -5.78 -0.40 -4.74
CA ILE A 125 -5.17 -1.71 -4.91
C ILE A 125 -6.13 -2.83 -4.53
N GLU A 126 -6.10 -3.88 -5.31
CA GLU A 126 -6.73 -5.16 -5.00
C GLU A 126 -5.72 -6.29 -5.26
N GLU A 127 -6.12 -7.52 -5.03
CA GLU A 127 -5.24 -8.66 -5.29
C GLU A 127 -4.76 -8.67 -6.76
N GLY A 128 -3.45 -8.56 -6.93
CA GLY A 128 -2.80 -8.60 -8.23
C GLY A 128 -2.86 -7.30 -9.04
N ARG A 129 -3.60 -6.26 -8.62
CA ARG A 129 -3.80 -5.05 -9.45
C ARG A 129 -3.73 -3.76 -8.66
N LEU A 130 -2.96 -2.81 -9.20
CA LEU A 130 -2.91 -1.42 -8.75
C LEU A 130 -3.53 -0.52 -9.80
N TYR A 131 -4.47 0.31 -9.40
CA TYR A 131 -5.08 1.34 -10.25
C TYR A 131 -4.61 2.71 -9.80
N VAL A 132 -4.07 3.49 -10.72
CA VAL A 132 -3.54 4.83 -10.43
C VAL A 132 -3.97 5.80 -11.51
N THR A 133 -4.33 7.02 -11.10
CA THR A 133 -4.68 8.10 -12.03
C THR A 133 -3.80 9.32 -11.78
N PHE A 134 -3.44 9.99 -12.86
CA PHE A 134 -2.71 11.27 -12.85
C PHE A 134 -3.51 12.37 -13.53
N GLY A 135 -4.84 12.29 -13.41
CA GLY A 135 -5.75 13.26 -14.00
C GLY A 135 -5.69 13.23 -15.53
N ALA A 136 -5.44 14.39 -16.15
CA ALA A 136 -5.43 14.54 -17.61
C ALA A 136 -4.32 13.72 -18.30
N ALA A 137 -3.24 13.37 -17.58
CA ALA A 137 -2.16 12.58 -18.13
C ALA A 137 -2.54 11.10 -18.33
N GLY A 138 -3.55 10.60 -17.60
CA GLY A 138 -4.06 9.26 -17.82
C GLY A 138 -4.28 8.46 -16.55
N THR A 139 -4.81 7.25 -16.75
CA THR A 139 -5.03 6.23 -15.72
C THR A 139 -4.35 4.94 -16.19
N ALA A 140 -3.72 4.24 -15.28
CA ALA A 140 -3.06 2.97 -15.54
C ALA A 140 -3.55 1.90 -14.56
N CYS A 141 -3.57 0.65 -15.04
CA CYS A 141 -3.63 -0.55 -14.23
C CYS A 141 -2.27 -1.23 -14.30
N VAL A 142 -1.72 -1.60 -13.14
CA VAL A 142 -0.41 -2.27 -13.03
C VAL A 142 -0.61 -3.63 -12.38
N ASP A 143 -0.06 -4.67 -12.98
CA ASP A 143 0.08 -5.99 -12.35
C ASP A 143 1.09 -5.90 -11.22
N THR A 144 0.67 -6.18 -9.98
CA THR A 144 1.52 -5.98 -8.79
C THR A 144 2.60 -7.05 -8.63
N ALA A 145 2.46 -8.20 -9.29
CA ALA A 145 3.44 -9.27 -9.25
C ALA A 145 4.58 -9.03 -10.26
N THR A 146 4.25 -8.60 -11.46
CA THR A 146 5.22 -8.41 -12.54
C THR A 146 5.67 -6.97 -12.72
N GLY A 147 4.85 -5.98 -12.35
CA GLY A 147 5.05 -4.57 -12.64
C GLY A 147 4.62 -4.17 -14.05
N ALA A 148 3.99 -5.05 -14.80
CA ALA A 148 3.51 -4.74 -16.14
C ALA A 148 2.32 -3.77 -16.11
N LYS A 149 2.35 -2.78 -17.00
CA LYS A 149 1.18 -1.95 -17.28
C LYS A 149 0.23 -2.75 -18.17
N LEU A 150 -1.00 -2.96 -17.69
CA LEU A 150 -2.05 -3.75 -18.32
C LEU A 150 -2.89 -2.92 -19.30
#